data_f6634226df1f7dfb83bab1fae0cb568d
#
_entry.id   f6634226df1f7dfb83bab1fae0cb568d
#
_cell.length_a   1.000
_cell.length_b   1.000
_cell.length_c   1.000
_cell.angle_alpha   90.00
_cell.angle_beta   90.00
_cell.angle_gamma   90.00
#
_symmetry.space_group_name_H-M   'P 1'
#
loop_
_entity.id
_entity.type
_entity.pdbx_description
1 polymer ?
#
loop_
_entity_poly.entity_id
_entity_poly.type
_entity_poly.pdbx_seq_one_letter_code
_entity_poly.pdbx_strand_id
1 'polypeptide(L)'
;MSFDFKYADLLDDDVFKLVFGRESTKDVMIEFLNQVIPDRKIVDLEFIDKEMHPVERDSKGVVYDMFCKTDTGARIIVEVQRRKQPFYPERALYYSTFQIQRQVEAGADTYDFLPVYVINILNFKMSNHEACTDVKTVYRLYEETSHRLLTDRVTFIFIELPKFTKSIEELDGNVLEGMYYCFKNMAILDERPKVLTHQIFSKIFAVSELYNMDQETREKVIHKMTTERDLRNQMAYARQEAIEEGLVEGRAKGHAEGHAEGLAEGLAEGRAEGRAEGRAEGLAEGHAEGLAEGRAEGRAEGRAEGRAEGRAEGDLARAMKVAKEMLADGMPVDKISRYTELTPEAIEALKA
;
A
#
# COMPACT_ATOMS: atom_id res chain seq x y z
N MET A 1 -30.27 12.56 -31.25
CA MET A 1 -29.03 12.94 -30.54
C MET A 1 -28.17 11.69 -30.42
N SER A 2 -26.95 11.72 -30.90
CA SER A 2 -25.99 10.62 -30.66
C SER A 2 -25.41 10.86 -29.28
N PHE A 3 -25.56 9.93 -28.36
CA PHE A 3 -24.89 10.00 -27.06
C PHE A 3 -23.52 9.34 -27.20
N ASP A 4 -22.55 9.84 -26.46
CA ASP A 4 -21.20 9.22 -26.38
C ASP A 4 -21.24 7.83 -25.68
N PHE A 5 -22.35 7.50 -25.04
CA PHE A 5 -22.57 6.26 -24.30
C PHE A 5 -23.91 5.64 -24.71
N LYS A 6 -23.95 4.32 -24.86
CA LYS A 6 -25.21 3.58 -25.07
C LYS A 6 -25.82 3.14 -23.75
N TYR A 7 -24.99 2.66 -22.84
CA TYR A 7 -25.43 2.16 -21.54
C TYR A 7 -24.88 3.04 -20.40
N ALA A 8 -25.67 3.12 -19.35
CA ALA A 8 -25.29 3.82 -18.14
C ALA A 8 -24.31 3.00 -17.27
N ASP A 9 -23.49 3.68 -16.50
CA ASP A 9 -22.54 3.05 -15.59
C ASP A 9 -23.29 2.47 -14.38
N LEU A 10 -23.20 1.14 -14.18
CA LEU A 10 -23.85 0.44 -13.07
C LEU A 10 -23.34 0.84 -11.68
N LEU A 11 -22.20 1.48 -11.60
CA LEU A 11 -21.66 2.01 -10.34
C LEU A 11 -22.20 3.42 -10.00
N ASP A 12 -23.06 3.98 -10.83
CA ASP A 12 -23.82 5.19 -10.48
C ASP A 12 -24.97 4.82 -9.54
N ASP A 13 -25.13 5.56 -8.45
CA ASP A 13 -26.14 5.27 -7.40
C ASP A 13 -27.55 5.23 -7.95
N ASP A 14 -27.90 6.14 -8.89
CA ASP A 14 -29.23 6.20 -9.47
C ASP A 14 -29.44 5.02 -10.44
N VAL A 15 -28.42 4.67 -11.23
CA VAL A 15 -28.45 3.52 -12.15
C VAL A 15 -28.45 2.20 -11.38
N PHE A 16 -27.66 2.08 -10.33
CA PHE A 16 -27.67 0.91 -9.46
C PHE A 16 -29.06 0.65 -8.89
N LYS A 17 -29.72 1.70 -8.40
CA LYS A 17 -31.10 1.62 -7.90
C LYS A 17 -32.11 1.26 -8.99
N LEU A 18 -31.91 1.77 -10.21
CA LEU A 18 -32.75 1.40 -11.36
C LEU A 18 -32.68 -0.09 -11.69
N VAL A 19 -31.45 -0.64 -11.70
CA VAL A 19 -31.20 -2.01 -12.14
C VAL A 19 -31.44 -3.03 -11.03
N PHE A 20 -31.09 -2.70 -9.79
CA PHE A 20 -31.07 -3.64 -8.66
C PHE A 20 -32.12 -3.33 -7.57
N GLY A 21 -32.71 -2.13 -7.56
CA GLY A 21 -33.53 -1.63 -6.45
C GLY A 21 -35.00 -1.41 -6.78
N ARG A 22 -35.51 -1.88 -7.89
CA ARG A 22 -36.93 -1.74 -8.27
C ARG A 22 -37.67 -3.07 -8.22
N GLU A 23 -38.98 -3.03 -7.95
CA GLU A 23 -39.82 -4.20 -7.93
C GLU A 23 -39.84 -4.91 -9.31
N SER A 24 -39.75 -4.15 -10.41
CA SER A 24 -39.71 -4.69 -11.79
C SER A 24 -38.38 -5.43 -12.12
N THR A 25 -37.33 -5.20 -11.33
CA THR A 25 -35.99 -5.80 -11.49
C THR A 25 -35.57 -6.60 -10.26
N LYS A 26 -36.48 -6.91 -9.36
CA LYS A 26 -36.24 -7.66 -8.13
C LYS A 26 -35.53 -9.00 -8.38
N ASP A 27 -35.86 -9.67 -9.45
CA ASP A 27 -35.22 -10.92 -9.87
C ASP A 27 -33.72 -10.75 -10.19
N VAL A 28 -33.29 -9.58 -10.71
CA VAL A 28 -31.86 -9.26 -10.92
C VAL A 28 -31.13 -9.17 -9.58
N MET A 29 -31.78 -8.51 -8.62
CA MET A 29 -31.19 -8.39 -7.27
C MET A 29 -31.14 -9.74 -6.55
N ILE A 30 -32.21 -10.53 -6.62
CA ILE A 30 -32.25 -11.89 -6.04
C ILE A 30 -31.13 -12.75 -6.62
N GLU A 31 -30.96 -12.75 -7.94
CA GLU A 31 -29.91 -13.52 -8.60
C GLU A 31 -28.52 -13.04 -8.15
N PHE A 32 -28.28 -11.72 -8.14
CA PHE A 32 -27.02 -11.16 -7.64
C PHE A 32 -26.72 -11.63 -6.22
N LEU A 33 -27.68 -11.52 -5.32
CA LEU A 33 -27.51 -11.91 -3.92
C LEU A 33 -27.24 -13.42 -3.78
N ASN A 34 -27.91 -14.25 -4.55
CA ASN A 34 -27.70 -15.70 -4.56
C ASN A 34 -26.31 -16.11 -5.08
N GLN A 35 -25.69 -15.30 -5.95
CA GLN A 35 -24.31 -15.50 -6.40
C GLN A 35 -23.27 -15.01 -5.40
N VAL A 36 -23.63 -14.01 -4.61
CA VAL A 36 -22.70 -13.31 -3.71
C VAL A 36 -22.71 -13.89 -2.30
N ILE A 37 -23.91 -14.17 -1.74
CA ILE A 37 -24.06 -14.66 -0.37
C ILE A 37 -23.87 -16.18 -0.36
N PRO A 38 -22.86 -16.69 0.37
CA PRO A 38 -22.70 -18.13 0.54
C PRO A 38 -23.81 -18.72 1.44
N ASP A 39 -24.11 -19.99 1.24
CA ASP A 39 -24.89 -20.83 2.15
C ASP A 39 -26.37 -20.45 2.35
N ARG A 40 -26.92 -19.55 1.52
CA ARG A 40 -28.34 -19.19 1.57
C ARG A 40 -28.92 -19.05 0.18
N LYS A 41 -30.18 -19.49 0.04
CA LYS A 41 -30.99 -19.29 -1.16
C LYS A 41 -32.09 -18.27 -0.83
N ILE A 42 -32.02 -17.12 -1.47
CA ILE A 42 -33.03 -16.07 -1.39
C ILE A 42 -34.07 -16.33 -2.45
N VAL A 43 -35.33 -16.41 -2.07
CA VAL A 43 -36.47 -16.66 -2.96
C VAL A 43 -37.23 -15.37 -3.24
N ASP A 44 -37.37 -14.52 -2.25
CA ASP A 44 -38.01 -13.22 -2.36
C ASP A 44 -37.30 -12.18 -1.44
N LEU A 45 -37.52 -10.90 -1.71
CA LEU A 45 -37.04 -9.80 -0.89
C LEU A 45 -38.00 -8.60 -0.96
N GLU A 46 -37.93 -7.78 0.06
CA GLU A 46 -38.61 -6.49 0.18
C GLU A 46 -37.58 -5.38 0.20
N PHE A 47 -37.74 -4.38 -0.67
CA PHE A 47 -36.94 -3.15 -0.58
C PHE A 47 -37.49 -2.25 0.50
N ILE A 48 -36.61 -1.80 1.41
CA ILE A 48 -36.97 -0.98 2.56
C ILE A 48 -36.33 0.41 2.43
N ASP A 49 -36.94 1.39 3.07
CA ASP A 49 -36.37 2.74 3.12
C ASP A 49 -34.94 2.70 3.68
N LYS A 50 -34.06 3.36 2.96
CA LYS A 50 -32.61 3.34 3.17
C LYS A 50 -32.10 4.37 4.15
N GLU A 51 -32.95 5.38 4.51
CA GLU A 51 -32.58 6.40 5.48
C GLU A 51 -32.78 5.89 6.90
N MET A 52 -31.68 5.82 7.65
CA MET A 52 -31.68 5.38 9.02
C MET A 52 -31.26 6.52 9.95
N HIS A 53 -32.25 7.04 10.68
CA HIS A 53 -31.97 8.04 11.70
C HIS A 53 -31.35 7.37 12.92
N PRO A 54 -30.39 8.03 13.58
CA PRO A 54 -29.81 7.51 14.82
C PRO A 54 -30.85 7.46 15.92
N VAL A 55 -30.64 6.54 16.86
CA VAL A 55 -31.49 6.45 18.06
C VAL A 55 -31.29 7.67 18.97
N GLU A 56 -30.05 8.16 19.02
CA GLU A 56 -29.69 9.39 19.76
C GLU A 56 -29.55 10.56 18.77
N ARG A 57 -30.10 11.74 19.14
CA ARG A 57 -30.16 12.91 18.28
C ARG A 57 -28.80 13.41 17.78
N ASP A 58 -27.74 13.21 18.56
CA ASP A 58 -26.38 13.68 18.26
C ASP A 58 -25.50 12.64 17.55
N SER A 59 -26.03 11.45 17.25
CA SER A 59 -25.31 10.41 16.56
C SER A 59 -25.43 10.57 15.03
N LYS A 60 -24.39 10.09 14.31
CA LYS A 60 -24.37 10.13 12.85
C LYS A 60 -25.37 9.11 12.28
N GLY A 61 -26.39 9.60 11.56
CA GLY A 61 -27.29 8.74 10.77
C GLY A 61 -26.58 8.06 9.59
N VAL A 62 -27.22 7.06 9.01
CA VAL A 62 -26.74 6.36 7.82
C VAL A 62 -27.77 6.40 6.72
N VAL A 63 -27.28 6.51 5.48
CA VAL A 63 -28.09 6.34 4.27
C VAL A 63 -27.44 5.20 3.50
N TYR A 64 -28.20 4.13 3.25
CA TYR A 64 -27.72 3.01 2.44
C TYR A 64 -27.96 3.28 0.95
N ASP A 65 -27.06 2.81 0.10
CA ASP A 65 -27.33 2.80 -1.34
C ASP A 65 -28.52 1.91 -1.62
N MET A 66 -28.56 0.73 -0.97
CA MET A 66 -29.70 -0.16 -0.99
C MET A 66 -29.85 -0.94 0.31
N PHE A 67 -31.10 -1.13 0.74
CA PHE A 67 -31.43 -1.96 1.88
C PHE A 67 -32.65 -2.83 1.56
N CYS A 68 -32.52 -4.12 1.81
CA CYS A 68 -33.63 -5.06 1.64
C CYS A 68 -33.69 -6.11 2.75
N LYS A 69 -34.84 -6.73 2.86
CA LYS A 69 -35.15 -7.82 3.79
C LYS A 69 -35.59 -9.03 2.99
N THR A 70 -35.02 -10.20 3.27
CA THR A 70 -35.41 -11.45 2.60
C THR A 70 -36.69 -12.00 3.16
N ASP A 71 -37.28 -12.97 2.46
CA ASP A 71 -38.41 -13.79 2.90
C ASP A 71 -38.18 -14.45 4.28
N THR A 72 -36.94 -14.80 4.60
CA THR A 72 -36.54 -15.34 5.93
C THR A 72 -36.25 -14.26 6.96
N GLY A 73 -36.40 -12.98 6.62
CA GLY A 73 -36.19 -11.84 7.48
C GLY A 73 -34.72 -11.38 7.62
N ALA A 74 -33.77 -12.03 6.95
CA ALA A 74 -32.40 -11.56 6.92
C ALA A 74 -32.30 -10.16 6.31
N ARG A 75 -31.44 -9.31 6.85
CA ARG A 75 -31.26 -7.92 6.45
C ARG A 75 -30.02 -7.78 5.58
N ILE A 76 -30.16 -7.15 4.44
CA ILE A 76 -29.09 -7.02 3.46
C ILE A 76 -28.91 -5.54 3.13
N ILE A 77 -27.70 -5.05 3.39
CA ILE A 77 -27.22 -3.74 2.99
C ILE A 77 -26.32 -3.93 1.79
N VAL A 78 -26.52 -3.17 0.73
CA VAL A 78 -25.61 -3.13 -0.43
C VAL A 78 -25.13 -1.72 -0.62
N GLU A 79 -23.81 -1.56 -0.66
CA GLU A 79 -23.10 -0.29 -0.86
C GLU A 79 -22.27 -0.36 -2.15
N VAL A 80 -22.31 0.70 -2.94
CA VAL A 80 -21.54 0.83 -4.18
C VAL A 80 -20.60 2.02 -4.03
N GLN A 81 -19.28 1.78 -4.14
CA GLN A 81 -18.30 2.83 -3.90
C GLN A 81 -17.32 2.94 -5.06
N ARG A 82 -17.33 4.10 -5.73
CA ARG A 82 -16.44 4.38 -6.86
C ARG A 82 -15.04 4.80 -6.45
N ARG A 83 -14.92 5.49 -5.33
CA ARG A 83 -13.65 6.12 -4.88
C ARG A 83 -13.24 5.59 -3.53
N LYS A 84 -11.93 5.39 -3.39
CA LYS A 84 -11.35 4.99 -2.12
C LYS A 84 -11.63 6.03 -1.04
N GLN A 85 -12.15 5.57 0.07
CA GLN A 85 -12.42 6.39 1.24
C GLN A 85 -11.60 5.86 2.43
N PRO A 86 -11.05 6.74 3.28
CA PRO A 86 -10.44 6.32 4.52
C PRO A 86 -11.48 5.67 5.44
N PHE A 87 -11.05 4.71 6.27
CA PHE A 87 -11.89 4.04 7.26
C PHE A 87 -13.11 3.31 6.67
N TYR A 88 -12.98 2.77 5.46
CA TYR A 88 -14.12 2.15 4.80
C TYR A 88 -14.58 0.83 5.47
N PRO A 89 -13.71 -0.08 5.93
CA PRO A 89 -14.11 -1.24 6.72
C PRO A 89 -14.85 -0.87 8.01
N GLU A 90 -14.40 0.15 8.70
CA GLU A 90 -15.02 0.67 9.92
C GLU A 90 -16.42 1.26 9.63
N ARG A 91 -16.56 1.94 8.49
CA ARG A 91 -17.87 2.41 8.02
C ARG A 91 -18.83 1.27 7.76
N ALA A 92 -18.40 0.20 7.08
CA ALA A 92 -19.23 -0.97 6.82
C ALA A 92 -19.67 -1.64 8.13
N LEU A 93 -18.75 -1.76 9.10
CA LEU A 93 -19.05 -2.24 10.45
C LEU A 93 -20.09 -1.34 11.14
N TYR A 94 -19.87 -0.02 11.14
CA TYR A 94 -20.80 0.95 11.74
C TYR A 94 -22.21 0.85 11.11
N TYR A 95 -22.29 0.69 9.80
CA TYR A 95 -23.56 0.55 9.08
C TYR A 95 -24.34 -0.70 9.52
N SER A 96 -23.66 -1.80 9.80
CA SER A 96 -24.30 -3.04 10.25
C SER A 96 -24.97 -2.88 11.64
N THR A 97 -24.43 -2.03 12.52
CA THR A 97 -24.93 -1.86 13.89
C THR A 97 -26.35 -1.33 13.94
N PHE A 98 -26.74 -0.47 13.00
CA PHE A 98 -28.11 0.04 12.89
C PHE A 98 -29.13 -1.07 12.63
N GLN A 99 -28.76 -2.04 11.81
CA GLN A 99 -29.65 -3.16 11.49
C GLN A 99 -29.66 -4.20 12.59
N ILE A 100 -28.65 -4.30 13.41
CA ILE A 100 -28.62 -5.14 14.61
C ILE A 100 -29.51 -4.51 15.68
N GLN A 101 -29.27 -3.24 16.04
CA GLN A 101 -29.99 -2.53 17.09
C GLN A 101 -31.51 -2.49 16.85
N ARG A 102 -31.94 -2.30 15.60
CA ARG A 102 -33.35 -2.22 15.25
C ARG A 102 -34.10 -3.55 15.27
N GLN A 103 -33.42 -4.64 15.54
CA GLN A 103 -34.05 -5.97 15.67
C GLN A 103 -34.29 -6.36 17.13
N VAL A 104 -33.65 -5.68 18.06
CA VAL A 104 -33.79 -5.95 19.49
C VAL A 104 -34.60 -4.83 20.12
N GLU A 105 -35.77 -5.16 20.65
CA GLU A 105 -36.65 -4.19 21.31
C GLU A 105 -36.09 -3.79 22.67
N ALA A 106 -36.37 -2.56 23.10
CA ALA A 106 -35.97 -2.10 24.41
C ALA A 106 -36.71 -2.93 25.50
N GLY A 107 -35.94 -3.52 26.42
CA GLY A 107 -36.47 -4.39 27.47
C GLY A 107 -36.71 -5.84 27.08
N ALA A 108 -36.28 -6.25 25.88
CA ALA A 108 -36.33 -7.66 25.49
C ALA A 108 -35.36 -8.52 26.33
N ASP A 109 -35.85 -9.68 26.76
CA ASP A 109 -35.02 -10.65 27.51
C ASP A 109 -34.00 -11.41 26.64
N THR A 110 -34.09 -11.28 25.32
CA THR A 110 -33.25 -12.01 24.34
C THR A 110 -32.59 -11.07 23.35
N TYR A 111 -31.42 -11.45 22.85
CA TYR A 111 -30.71 -10.78 21.77
C TYR A 111 -30.79 -11.60 20.47
N ASP A 112 -31.91 -12.23 20.18
CA ASP A 112 -32.12 -13.02 18.96
C ASP A 112 -32.47 -12.10 17.79
N PHE A 113 -31.46 -11.73 17.02
CA PHE A 113 -31.62 -10.99 15.79
C PHE A 113 -31.28 -11.84 14.56
N LEU A 114 -31.99 -11.57 13.48
CA LEU A 114 -31.79 -12.23 12.21
C LEU A 114 -30.51 -11.76 11.52
N PRO A 115 -29.92 -12.59 10.64
CA PRO A 115 -28.66 -12.27 9.98
C PRO A 115 -28.64 -10.92 9.26
N VAL A 116 -27.51 -10.23 9.35
CA VAL A 116 -27.21 -8.97 8.68
C VAL A 116 -26.04 -9.19 7.73
N TYR A 117 -26.26 -8.95 6.45
CA TYR A 117 -25.24 -8.99 5.41
C TYR A 117 -24.92 -7.57 4.95
N VAL A 118 -23.63 -7.22 4.89
CA VAL A 118 -23.16 -5.94 4.34
C VAL A 118 -22.32 -6.27 3.12
N ILE A 119 -22.84 -5.98 1.96
CA ILE A 119 -22.22 -6.25 0.66
C ILE A 119 -21.67 -4.92 0.13
N ASN A 120 -20.39 -4.91 -0.19
CA ASN A 120 -19.68 -3.73 -0.62
C ASN A 120 -19.10 -3.97 -2.02
N ILE A 121 -19.59 -3.23 -3.02
CA ILE A 121 -19.09 -3.27 -4.40
C ILE A 121 -18.14 -2.10 -4.57
N LEU A 122 -16.83 -2.39 -4.72
CA LEU A 122 -15.76 -1.40 -4.68
C LEU A 122 -15.06 -1.28 -6.03
N ASN A 123 -14.97 -0.06 -6.55
CA ASN A 123 -14.16 0.25 -7.73
C ASN A 123 -12.71 0.64 -7.34
N PHE A 124 -12.22 0.13 -6.24
CA PHE A 124 -10.85 0.30 -5.76
C PHE A 124 -10.40 -0.93 -4.95
N LYS A 125 -9.07 -1.07 -4.75
CA LYS A 125 -8.49 -2.09 -3.86
C LYS A 125 -8.39 -1.52 -2.45
N MET A 126 -8.77 -2.31 -1.45
CA MET A 126 -8.58 -1.95 -0.04
C MET A 126 -7.10 -2.01 0.34
N SER A 127 -6.64 -1.08 1.17
CA SER A 127 -5.21 -0.92 1.48
C SER A 127 -4.60 -2.08 2.27
N ASN A 128 -5.40 -2.78 3.06
CA ASN A 128 -4.98 -3.91 3.87
C ASN A 128 -5.15 -5.28 3.16
N HIS A 129 -5.56 -5.27 1.89
CA HIS A 129 -5.85 -6.47 1.10
C HIS A 129 -4.97 -6.59 -0.15
N GLU A 130 -3.84 -5.88 -0.21
CA GLU A 130 -2.99 -5.85 -1.41
C GLU A 130 -2.45 -7.23 -1.79
N ALA A 131 -2.18 -8.09 -0.82
CA ALA A 131 -1.71 -9.44 -1.06
C ALA A 131 -2.84 -10.43 -1.48
N CYS A 132 -4.11 -10.09 -1.26
CA CYS A 132 -5.25 -10.92 -1.63
C CYS A 132 -5.65 -10.64 -3.08
N THR A 133 -5.64 -11.67 -3.91
CA THR A 133 -6.03 -11.59 -5.34
C THR A 133 -7.51 -11.84 -5.58
N ASP A 134 -8.25 -12.35 -4.60
CA ASP A 134 -9.65 -12.69 -4.74
C ASP A 134 -10.50 -11.43 -4.97
N VAL A 135 -11.38 -11.49 -5.96
CA VAL A 135 -12.33 -10.41 -6.27
C VAL A 135 -13.35 -10.26 -5.16
N LYS A 136 -13.86 -11.40 -4.65
CA LYS A 136 -14.85 -11.47 -3.57
C LYS A 136 -14.21 -12.04 -2.31
N THR A 137 -14.27 -11.29 -1.21
CA THR A 137 -13.84 -11.74 0.11
C THR A 137 -15.01 -11.71 1.10
N VAL A 138 -15.08 -12.70 1.97
CA VAL A 138 -16.16 -12.85 2.96
C VAL A 138 -15.56 -12.82 4.36
N TYR A 139 -16.04 -11.92 5.19
CA TYR A 139 -15.60 -11.77 6.59
C TYR A 139 -16.72 -12.13 7.54
N ARG A 140 -16.36 -12.92 8.55
CA ARG A 140 -17.21 -13.30 9.69
C ARG A 140 -16.39 -13.20 10.96
N LEU A 141 -17.04 -13.27 12.10
CA LEU A 141 -16.38 -13.22 13.40
C LEU A 141 -15.90 -14.61 13.80
N TYR A 142 -14.59 -14.78 13.91
CA TYR A 142 -13.95 -16.03 14.31
C TYR A 142 -13.08 -15.83 15.54
N GLU A 143 -12.93 -16.91 16.33
CA GLU A 143 -11.89 -17.01 17.34
C GLU A 143 -10.51 -17.08 16.66
N GLU A 144 -9.54 -16.31 17.17
CA GLU A 144 -8.26 -16.04 16.51
C GLU A 144 -7.40 -17.28 16.31
N THR A 145 -7.37 -18.19 17.26
CA THR A 145 -6.48 -19.36 17.27
C THR A 145 -7.07 -20.58 16.58
N SER A 146 -8.30 -20.95 16.94
CA SER A 146 -8.97 -22.15 16.45
C SER A 146 -9.81 -21.92 15.20
N HIS A 147 -9.97 -20.66 14.76
CA HIS A 147 -10.84 -20.24 13.68
C HIS A 147 -12.29 -20.75 13.83
N ARG A 148 -12.75 -20.93 15.08
CA ARG A 148 -14.12 -21.30 15.35
C ARG A 148 -15.03 -20.10 15.16
N LEU A 149 -16.09 -20.27 14.38
CA LEU A 149 -17.10 -19.24 14.14
C LEU A 149 -17.76 -18.84 15.48
N LEU A 150 -17.73 -17.54 15.79
CA LEU A 150 -18.42 -17.00 16.97
C LEU A 150 -19.93 -16.94 16.72
N THR A 151 -20.35 -16.40 15.60
CA THR A 151 -21.75 -16.27 15.18
C THR A 151 -21.83 -16.10 13.66
N ASP A 152 -22.91 -16.58 13.06
CA ASP A 152 -23.24 -16.39 11.65
C ASP A 152 -24.16 -15.17 11.41
N ARG A 153 -24.47 -14.42 12.47
CA ARG A 153 -25.44 -13.33 12.43
C ARG A 153 -24.96 -12.08 11.69
N VAL A 154 -23.66 -11.89 11.51
CA VAL A 154 -23.09 -10.75 10.78
C VAL A 154 -22.07 -11.22 9.78
N THR A 155 -22.26 -10.84 8.52
CA THR A 155 -21.35 -11.20 7.43
C THR A 155 -21.05 -9.95 6.60
N PHE A 156 -19.77 -9.67 6.37
CA PHE A 156 -19.33 -8.64 5.44
C PHE A 156 -18.79 -9.28 4.18
N ILE A 157 -19.19 -8.76 3.04
CA ILE A 157 -18.75 -9.24 1.72
C ILE A 157 -18.19 -8.03 0.98
N PHE A 158 -16.94 -8.13 0.54
CA PHE A 158 -16.30 -7.11 -0.27
C PHE A 158 -16.02 -7.66 -1.65
N ILE A 159 -16.44 -6.91 -2.66
CA ILE A 159 -16.23 -7.21 -4.09
C ILE A 159 -15.33 -6.09 -4.62
N GLU A 160 -14.04 -6.38 -4.77
CA GLU A 160 -13.04 -5.43 -5.24
C GLU A 160 -12.87 -5.56 -6.75
N LEU A 161 -13.68 -4.85 -7.53
CA LEU A 161 -13.74 -4.94 -8.99
C LEU A 161 -12.38 -4.77 -9.70
N PRO A 162 -11.42 -3.93 -9.26
CA PRO A 162 -10.11 -3.86 -9.92
C PRO A 162 -9.28 -5.15 -9.87
N LYS A 163 -9.63 -6.09 -9.00
CA LYS A 163 -9.00 -7.42 -8.95
C LYS A 163 -9.56 -8.37 -10.03
N PHE A 164 -10.72 -8.09 -10.57
CA PHE A 164 -11.29 -8.84 -11.69
C PHE A 164 -10.64 -8.37 -12.99
N THR A 165 -9.81 -9.21 -13.60
CA THR A 165 -8.99 -8.86 -14.79
C THR A 165 -9.38 -9.63 -16.04
N LYS A 166 -10.35 -10.55 -15.95
CA LYS A 166 -10.78 -11.34 -17.11
C LYS A 166 -11.33 -10.45 -18.22
N SER A 167 -10.90 -10.71 -19.44
CA SER A 167 -11.48 -10.15 -20.67
C SER A 167 -12.81 -10.83 -20.98
N ILE A 168 -13.52 -10.33 -21.99
CA ILE A 168 -14.81 -10.90 -22.40
C ILE A 168 -14.66 -12.32 -22.97
N GLU A 169 -13.53 -12.60 -23.60
CA GLU A 169 -13.20 -13.90 -24.19
C GLU A 169 -12.88 -14.96 -23.12
N GLU A 170 -12.48 -14.54 -21.94
CA GLU A 170 -12.16 -15.41 -20.81
C GLU A 170 -13.36 -15.73 -19.92
N LEU A 171 -14.52 -15.12 -20.20
CA LEU A 171 -15.76 -15.47 -19.51
C LEU A 171 -16.33 -16.78 -20.05
N ASP A 172 -16.63 -17.70 -19.12
CA ASP A 172 -17.16 -19.03 -19.43
C ASP A 172 -18.69 -19.16 -19.23
N GLY A 173 -19.40 -18.04 -19.12
CA GLY A 173 -20.82 -17.98 -18.81
C GLY A 173 -21.16 -17.98 -17.33
N ASN A 174 -20.15 -17.89 -16.44
CA ASN A 174 -20.37 -17.71 -15.02
C ASN A 174 -21.11 -16.40 -14.74
N VAL A 175 -22.26 -16.50 -14.06
CA VAL A 175 -23.16 -15.36 -13.84
C VAL A 175 -22.50 -14.28 -12.99
N LEU A 176 -21.80 -14.66 -11.93
CA LEU A 176 -21.14 -13.71 -11.04
C LEU A 176 -20.00 -12.96 -11.74
N GLU A 177 -19.17 -13.66 -12.52
CA GLU A 177 -18.13 -13.05 -13.33
C GLU A 177 -18.69 -12.12 -14.40
N GLY A 178 -19.79 -12.53 -15.04
CA GLY A 178 -20.53 -11.68 -15.97
C GLY A 178 -21.04 -10.40 -15.32
N MET A 179 -21.52 -10.47 -14.06
CA MET A 179 -21.90 -9.29 -13.28
C MET A 179 -20.69 -8.38 -12.97
N TYR A 180 -19.55 -8.96 -12.55
CA TYR A 180 -18.32 -8.18 -12.36
C TYR A 180 -17.88 -7.47 -13.63
N TYR A 181 -17.96 -8.16 -14.76
CA TYR A 181 -17.68 -7.58 -16.06
C TYR A 181 -18.61 -6.40 -16.38
N CYS A 182 -19.91 -6.56 -16.16
CA CYS A 182 -20.89 -5.49 -16.35
C CYS A 182 -20.62 -4.30 -15.43
N PHE A 183 -20.36 -4.51 -14.15
CA PHE A 183 -20.01 -3.42 -13.22
C PHE A 183 -18.80 -2.62 -13.68
N LYS A 184 -17.80 -3.26 -14.28
CA LYS A 184 -16.60 -2.59 -14.75
C LYS A 184 -16.75 -1.89 -16.09
N ASN A 185 -17.50 -2.47 -17.00
CA ASN A 185 -17.40 -2.14 -18.42
C ASN A 185 -18.70 -1.63 -19.04
N MET A 186 -19.84 -1.67 -18.34
CA MET A 186 -21.15 -1.33 -18.95
C MET A 186 -21.14 -0.02 -19.71
N ALA A 187 -20.53 1.02 -19.15
CA ALA A 187 -20.49 2.36 -19.74
C ALA A 187 -19.73 2.47 -21.07
N ILE A 188 -18.89 1.48 -21.39
CA ILE A 188 -18.08 1.47 -22.62
C ILE A 188 -18.56 0.43 -23.64
N LEU A 189 -19.64 -0.29 -23.36
CA LEU A 189 -20.19 -1.31 -24.25
C LEU A 189 -21.15 -0.69 -25.26
N ASP A 190 -21.07 -1.14 -26.51
CA ASP A 190 -22.03 -0.81 -27.58
C ASP A 190 -23.15 -1.84 -27.71
N GLU A 191 -22.89 -3.08 -27.28
CA GLU A 191 -23.87 -4.18 -27.32
C GLU A 191 -23.62 -5.16 -26.14
N ARG A 192 -24.66 -5.97 -25.88
CA ARG A 192 -24.53 -7.05 -24.90
C ARG A 192 -23.61 -8.15 -25.45
N PRO A 193 -22.52 -8.48 -24.75
CA PRO A 193 -21.64 -9.57 -25.12
C PRO A 193 -22.41 -10.92 -25.22
N LYS A 194 -22.13 -11.69 -26.27
CA LYS A 194 -22.84 -12.96 -26.56
C LYS A 194 -22.63 -14.02 -25.46
N VAL A 195 -21.50 -13.98 -24.75
CA VAL A 195 -21.19 -14.89 -23.64
C VAL A 195 -22.12 -14.69 -22.43
N LEU A 196 -22.69 -13.49 -22.27
CA LEU A 196 -23.65 -13.18 -21.21
C LEU A 196 -25.04 -13.72 -21.54
N THR A 197 -25.19 -15.05 -21.50
CA THR A 197 -26.38 -15.77 -21.93
C THR A 197 -27.48 -15.81 -20.90
N HIS A 198 -27.18 -15.69 -19.61
CA HIS A 198 -28.17 -15.75 -18.55
C HIS A 198 -29.22 -14.64 -18.72
N GLN A 199 -30.49 -14.98 -18.49
CA GLN A 199 -31.64 -14.09 -18.78
C GLN A 199 -31.57 -12.74 -18.04
N ILE A 200 -30.94 -12.68 -16.86
CA ILE A 200 -30.81 -11.43 -16.10
C ILE A 200 -30.03 -10.37 -16.86
N PHE A 201 -29.02 -10.75 -17.67
CA PHE A 201 -28.26 -9.80 -18.44
C PHE A 201 -29.13 -9.07 -19.47
N SER A 202 -30.12 -9.72 -20.03
CA SER A 202 -31.08 -9.05 -20.93
C SER A 202 -31.80 -7.91 -20.21
N LYS A 203 -32.21 -8.12 -18.96
CA LYS A 203 -32.83 -7.08 -18.13
C LYS A 203 -31.85 -5.97 -17.74
N ILE A 204 -30.65 -6.35 -17.26
CA ILE A 204 -29.62 -5.40 -16.90
C ILE A 204 -29.33 -4.46 -18.06
N PHE A 205 -29.10 -5.00 -19.26
CA PHE A 205 -28.80 -4.19 -20.44
C PHE A 205 -30.01 -3.34 -20.88
N ALA A 206 -31.23 -3.89 -20.86
CA ALA A 206 -32.43 -3.14 -21.23
C ALA A 206 -32.70 -1.95 -20.29
N VAL A 207 -32.49 -2.12 -18.98
CA VAL A 207 -32.71 -1.06 -17.97
C VAL A 207 -31.58 -0.04 -17.98
N SER A 208 -30.34 -0.47 -18.26
CA SER A 208 -29.15 0.40 -18.31
C SER A 208 -29.05 1.18 -19.62
N GLU A 209 -29.82 0.86 -20.64
CA GLU A 209 -29.80 1.55 -21.94
C GLU A 209 -30.37 2.97 -21.79
N LEU A 210 -29.54 3.98 -22.05
CA LEU A 210 -29.90 5.39 -21.86
C LEU A 210 -31.13 5.81 -22.64
N TYR A 211 -31.36 5.22 -23.82
CA TYR A 211 -32.52 5.50 -24.62
C TYR A 211 -33.83 5.06 -23.95
N ASN A 212 -33.81 4.01 -23.15
CA ASN A 212 -34.96 3.47 -22.44
C ASN A 212 -35.30 4.22 -21.14
N MET A 213 -34.45 5.13 -20.72
CA MET A 213 -34.67 5.96 -19.52
C MET A 213 -35.60 7.14 -19.86
N ASP A 214 -36.37 7.60 -18.87
CA ASP A 214 -37.08 8.87 -18.99
C ASP A 214 -36.08 10.03 -19.17
N GLN A 215 -36.54 11.15 -19.68
CA GLN A 215 -35.68 12.25 -20.07
C GLN A 215 -34.89 12.82 -18.88
N GLU A 216 -35.52 13.02 -17.74
CA GLU A 216 -34.90 13.60 -16.54
C GLU A 216 -33.78 12.70 -16.00
N THR A 217 -34.07 11.41 -15.82
CA THR A 217 -33.11 10.41 -15.37
C THR A 217 -31.93 10.31 -16.34
N ARG A 218 -32.21 10.26 -17.63
CA ARG A 218 -31.20 10.17 -18.69
C ARG A 218 -30.26 11.36 -18.69
N GLU A 219 -30.78 12.59 -18.64
CA GLU A 219 -29.97 13.82 -18.61
C GLU A 219 -29.07 13.85 -17.37
N LYS A 220 -29.60 13.48 -16.22
CA LYS A 220 -28.87 13.39 -14.96
C LYS A 220 -27.75 12.37 -15.00
N VAL A 221 -28.03 11.17 -15.53
CA VAL A 221 -27.04 10.09 -15.67
C VAL A 221 -25.94 10.49 -16.65
N ILE A 222 -26.29 11.04 -17.83
CA ILE A 222 -25.29 11.49 -18.81
C ILE A 222 -24.41 12.58 -18.23
N HIS A 223 -24.98 13.55 -17.53
CA HIS A 223 -24.21 14.62 -16.88
C HIS A 223 -23.20 14.04 -15.88
N LYS A 224 -23.62 13.11 -15.02
CA LYS A 224 -22.72 12.44 -14.07
C LYS A 224 -21.60 11.65 -14.78
N MET A 225 -21.95 10.86 -15.81
CA MET A 225 -20.97 10.07 -16.56
C MET A 225 -19.94 10.95 -17.26
N THR A 226 -20.37 12.08 -17.83
CA THR A 226 -19.47 13.06 -18.47
C THR A 226 -18.55 13.70 -17.44
N THR A 227 -19.09 14.15 -16.32
CA THR A 227 -18.31 14.72 -15.21
C THR A 227 -17.27 13.73 -14.66
N GLU A 228 -17.65 12.47 -14.47
CA GLU A 228 -16.74 11.43 -14.04
C GLU A 228 -15.64 11.12 -15.06
N ARG A 229 -15.97 11.13 -16.34
CA ARG A 229 -15.00 10.99 -17.44
C ARG A 229 -13.99 12.14 -17.42
N ASP A 230 -14.48 13.36 -17.32
CA ASP A 230 -13.64 14.57 -17.32
C ASP A 230 -12.72 14.59 -16.10
N LEU A 231 -13.24 14.22 -14.93
CA LEU A 231 -12.45 14.11 -13.71
C LEU A 231 -11.39 13.01 -13.81
N ARG A 232 -11.72 11.84 -14.39
CA ARG A 232 -10.72 10.78 -14.64
C ARG A 232 -9.62 11.25 -15.57
N ASN A 233 -9.98 11.96 -16.64
CA ASN A 233 -9.01 12.52 -17.59
C ASN A 233 -8.10 13.56 -16.90
N GLN A 234 -8.65 14.45 -16.08
CA GLN A 234 -7.88 15.43 -15.31
C GLN A 234 -6.92 14.74 -14.32
N MET A 235 -7.39 13.71 -13.61
CA MET A 235 -6.54 12.93 -12.69
C MET A 235 -5.45 12.15 -13.42
N ALA A 236 -5.76 11.59 -14.60
CA ALA A 236 -4.77 10.90 -15.43
C ALA A 236 -3.69 11.86 -15.92
N TYR A 237 -4.09 13.05 -16.36
CA TYR A 237 -3.17 14.11 -16.78
C TYR A 237 -2.27 14.57 -15.63
N ALA A 238 -2.86 14.92 -14.49
CA ALA A 238 -2.11 15.33 -13.29
C ALA A 238 -1.13 14.24 -12.80
N ARG A 239 -1.55 12.97 -12.90
CA ARG A 239 -0.65 11.85 -12.57
C ARG A 239 0.51 11.72 -13.54
N GLN A 240 0.25 11.91 -14.82
CA GLN A 240 1.31 11.87 -15.84
C GLN A 240 2.30 13.02 -15.64
N GLU A 241 1.80 14.23 -15.39
CA GLU A 241 2.62 15.41 -15.08
C GLU A 241 3.50 15.18 -13.84
N ALA A 242 2.93 14.66 -12.74
CA ALA A 242 3.69 14.31 -11.54
C ALA A 242 4.75 13.22 -11.77
N ILE A 243 4.47 12.25 -12.65
CA ILE A 243 5.46 11.22 -13.04
C ILE A 243 6.59 11.85 -13.85
N GLU A 244 6.28 12.73 -14.81
CA GLU A 244 7.27 13.43 -15.62
C GLU A 244 8.15 14.33 -14.76
N GLU A 245 7.56 15.12 -13.86
CA GLU A 245 8.29 15.93 -12.88
C GLU A 245 9.18 15.08 -11.99
N GLY A 246 8.65 13.99 -11.42
CA GLY A 246 9.42 13.06 -10.60
C GLY A 246 10.57 12.39 -11.34
N LEU A 247 10.38 12.08 -12.63
CA LEU A 247 11.45 11.55 -13.49
C LEU A 247 12.54 12.57 -13.77
N VAL A 248 12.16 13.83 -14.02
CA VAL A 248 13.11 14.94 -14.24
C VAL A 248 13.91 15.19 -12.98
N GLU A 249 13.23 15.32 -11.83
CA GLU A 249 13.88 15.53 -10.54
C GLU A 249 14.79 14.34 -10.15
N GLY A 250 14.29 13.11 -10.32
CA GLY A 250 15.07 11.89 -10.04
C GLY A 250 16.31 11.78 -10.92
N ARG A 251 16.21 12.13 -12.22
CA ARG A 251 17.36 12.16 -13.13
C ARG A 251 18.36 13.26 -12.75
N ALA A 252 17.88 14.45 -12.42
CA ALA A 252 18.73 15.56 -12.01
C ALA A 252 19.49 15.22 -10.71
N LYS A 253 18.80 14.64 -9.74
CA LYS A 253 19.36 14.21 -8.46
C LYS A 253 20.37 13.06 -8.65
N GLY A 254 19.99 12.02 -9.39
CA GLY A 254 20.88 10.91 -9.67
C GLY A 254 22.13 11.31 -10.48
N HIS A 255 21.99 12.26 -11.41
CA HIS A 255 23.13 12.80 -12.14
C HIS A 255 24.04 13.63 -11.22
N ALA A 256 23.47 14.45 -10.34
CA ALA A 256 24.26 15.25 -9.39
C ALA A 256 24.99 14.37 -8.36
N GLU A 257 24.31 13.36 -7.82
CA GLU A 257 24.89 12.38 -6.89
C GLU A 257 25.98 11.55 -7.55
N GLY A 258 25.69 10.96 -8.73
CA GLY A 258 26.68 10.16 -9.47
C GLY A 258 27.89 10.97 -9.94
N HIS A 259 27.70 12.25 -10.32
CA HIS A 259 28.80 13.15 -10.64
C HIS A 259 29.65 13.48 -9.41
N ALA A 260 29.02 13.73 -8.28
CA ALA A 260 29.74 14.01 -7.03
C ALA A 260 30.53 12.79 -6.52
N GLU A 261 29.91 11.59 -6.56
CA GLU A 261 30.55 10.33 -6.21
C GLU A 261 31.72 10.02 -7.16
N GLY A 262 31.49 10.07 -8.47
CA GLY A 262 32.54 9.82 -9.46
C GLY A 262 33.70 10.80 -9.37
N LEU A 263 33.42 12.09 -9.06
CA LEU A 263 34.47 13.07 -8.83
C LEU A 263 35.26 12.77 -7.54
N ALA A 264 34.57 12.36 -6.48
CA ALA A 264 35.19 12.01 -5.21
C ALA A 264 36.06 10.74 -5.34
N GLU A 265 35.55 9.70 -6.00
CA GLU A 265 36.28 8.46 -6.28
C GLU A 265 37.47 8.70 -7.20
N GLY A 266 37.29 9.39 -8.33
CA GLY A 266 38.39 9.70 -9.26
C GLY A 266 39.48 10.57 -8.62
N LEU A 267 39.11 11.52 -7.73
CA LEU A 267 40.05 12.31 -6.95
C LEU A 267 40.81 11.45 -5.91
N ALA A 268 40.12 10.51 -5.28
CA ALA A 268 40.72 9.60 -4.30
C ALA A 268 41.68 8.62 -4.97
N GLU A 269 41.25 7.98 -6.09
CA GLU A 269 42.05 7.05 -6.89
C GLU A 269 43.26 7.77 -7.49
N GLY A 270 43.09 8.90 -8.18
CA GLY A 270 44.19 9.65 -8.77
C GLY A 270 45.19 10.15 -7.75
N ARG A 271 44.72 10.51 -6.53
CA ARG A 271 45.64 10.85 -5.41
C ARG A 271 46.39 9.63 -4.86
N ALA A 272 45.71 8.47 -4.82
CA ALA A 272 46.33 7.24 -4.34
C ALA A 272 47.36 6.73 -5.36
N GLU A 273 47.01 6.69 -6.64
CA GLU A 273 47.91 6.29 -7.75
C GLU A 273 49.11 7.26 -7.87
N GLY A 274 48.85 8.56 -7.96
CA GLY A 274 49.95 9.55 -8.02
C GLY A 274 50.87 9.54 -6.79
N ARG A 275 50.35 9.21 -5.58
CA ARG A 275 51.18 8.99 -4.42
C ARG A 275 51.98 7.68 -4.49
N ALA A 276 51.38 6.62 -5.08
CA ALA A 276 52.03 5.34 -5.23
C ALA A 276 53.14 5.42 -6.31
N GLU A 277 52.83 6.01 -7.47
CA GLU A 277 53.74 6.22 -8.56
C GLU A 277 54.91 7.18 -8.16
N GLY A 278 54.56 8.33 -7.60
CA GLY A 278 55.58 9.27 -7.14
C GLY A 278 56.46 8.70 -6.01
N ARG A 279 55.90 7.79 -5.15
CA ARG A 279 56.72 7.07 -4.18
C ARG A 279 57.60 6.01 -4.84
N ALA A 280 57.09 5.31 -5.86
CA ALA A 280 57.86 4.30 -6.59
C ALA A 280 58.95 4.92 -7.45
N GLU A 281 58.65 6.01 -8.14
CA GLU A 281 59.65 6.78 -8.92
C GLU A 281 60.68 7.44 -8.02
N GLY A 282 60.26 8.13 -6.97
CA GLY A 282 61.16 8.72 -6.00
C GLY A 282 62.02 7.72 -5.24
N LEU A 283 61.47 6.51 -4.97
CA LEU A 283 62.28 5.40 -4.42
C LEU A 283 63.30 4.86 -5.47
N ALA A 284 62.86 4.74 -6.74
CA ALA A 284 63.76 4.24 -7.81
C ALA A 284 64.88 5.27 -8.14
N GLU A 285 64.53 6.56 -8.25
CA GLU A 285 65.50 7.64 -8.46
C GLU A 285 66.41 7.83 -7.26
N GLY A 286 65.82 7.90 -6.04
CA GLY A 286 66.62 7.99 -4.82
C GLY A 286 67.54 6.77 -4.59
N HIS A 287 67.10 5.57 -5.04
CA HIS A 287 67.97 4.39 -5.01
C HIS A 287 69.06 4.45 -6.05
N ALA A 288 68.76 4.97 -7.27
CA ALA A 288 69.77 5.14 -8.31
C ALA A 288 70.78 6.24 -7.98
N GLU A 289 70.31 7.41 -7.52
CA GLU A 289 71.17 8.49 -7.06
C GLU A 289 71.94 8.13 -5.78
N GLY A 290 71.24 7.49 -4.81
CA GLY A 290 71.83 6.99 -3.59
C GLY A 290 72.91 5.92 -3.76
N LEU A 291 72.80 5.09 -4.85
CA LEU A 291 73.85 4.16 -5.23
C LEU A 291 75.04 4.84 -5.92
N ALA A 292 74.83 5.92 -6.63
CA ALA A 292 75.84 6.65 -7.39
C ALA A 292 76.66 7.65 -6.50
N GLU A 293 75.93 8.46 -5.72
CA GLU A 293 76.58 9.45 -4.81
C GLU A 293 76.71 8.92 -3.39
N GLY A 294 75.96 7.93 -3.09
CA GLY A 294 75.55 7.80 -1.74
C GLY A 294 76.12 6.66 -0.96
N ARG A 295 77.17 5.99 -1.40
CA ARG A 295 77.92 5.21 -0.39
C ARG A 295 78.48 6.07 0.73
N ALA A 296 78.51 7.39 0.54
CA ALA A 296 78.90 8.34 1.60
C ALA A 296 77.66 8.99 2.28
N GLU A 297 76.65 9.48 1.53
CA GLU A 297 75.46 10.16 2.04
C GLU A 297 74.39 9.20 2.57
N GLY A 298 74.10 8.10 1.90
CA GLY A 298 73.13 7.10 2.36
C GLY A 298 73.55 6.42 3.65
N ARG A 299 74.87 6.40 3.99
CA ARG A 299 75.32 5.99 5.32
C ARG A 299 75.03 7.07 6.37
N ALA A 300 75.04 8.34 6.02
CA ALA A 300 74.72 9.41 6.93
C ALA A 300 73.20 9.53 7.22
N GLU A 301 72.39 9.43 6.14
CA GLU A 301 70.87 9.42 6.27
C GLU A 301 70.40 8.16 6.95
N GLY A 302 70.80 6.97 6.53
CA GLY A 302 70.45 5.72 7.19
C GLY A 302 70.87 5.65 8.66
N ARG A 303 71.98 6.33 9.01
CA ARG A 303 72.38 6.50 10.44
C ARG A 303 71.53 7.52 11.14
N ALA A 304 71.01 8.56 10.45
CA ALA A 304 70.13 9.57 11.04
C ALA A 304 68.74 9.00 11.27
N GLU A 305 68.14 8.29 10.28
CA GLU A 305 66.84 7.60 10.40
C GLU A 305 66.92 6.48 11.44
N GLY A 306 67.92 5.60 11.37
CA GLY A 306 68.09 4.52 12.34
C GLY A 306 68.36 5.06 13.79
N ARG A 307 68.95 6.27 13.91
CA ARG A 307 69.07 6.92 15.23
C ARG A 307 67.74 7.55 15.69
N ALA A 308 66.87 8.02 14.75
CA ALA A 308 65.56 8.59 15.09
C ALA A 308 64.57 7.50 15.54
N GLU A 309 64.50 6.40 14.78
CA GLU A 309 63.67 5.23 15.15
C GLU A 309 64.18 4.58 16.45
N GLY A 310 65.51 4.38 16.55
CA GLY A 310 66.10 3.82 17.78
C GLY A 310 65.93 4.72 19.01
N ARG A 311 65.84 6.07 18.81
CA ARG A 311 65.47 6.97 19.90
C ARG A 311 64.00 6.85 20.26
N ALA A 312 63.09 6.83 19.25
CA ALA A 312 61.65 6.72 19.50
C ALA A 312 61.29 5.38 20.18
N GLU A 313 61.85 4.28 19.71
CA GLU A 313 61.69 2.96 20.36
C GLU A 313 62.33 2.93 21.77
N GLY A 314 63.51 3.55 21.91
CA GLY A 314 64.18 3.67 23.19
C GLY A 314 63.40 4.55 24.17
N ASP A 315 62.82 5.63 23.70
CA ASP A 315 62.00 6.52 24.54
C ASP A 315 60.66 5.84 24.93
N LEU A 316 59.99 5.12 24.00
CA LEU A 316 58.81 4.31 24.32
C LEU A 316 59.15 3.20 25.32
N ALA A 317 60.25 2.45 25.08
CA ALA A 317 60.69 1.41 25.98
C ALA A 317 61.05 1.96 27.37
N ARG A 318 61.67 3.14 27.41
CA ARG A 318 61.96 3.87 28.64
C ARG A 318 60.68 4.31 29.34
N ALA A 319 59.76 4.90 28.59
CA ALA A 319 58.44 5.30 29.09
C ALA A 319 57.69 4.12 29.70
N MET A 320 57.67 2.98 29.01
CA MET A 320 57.07 1.73 29.50
C MET A 320 57.77 1.20 30.75
N LYS A 321 59.11 1.27 30.81
CA LYS A 321 59.86 0.84 31.96
C LYS A 321 59.58 1.72 33.19
N VAL A 322 59.61 3.04 33.01
CA VAL A 322 59.28 4.02 34.06
C VAL A 322 57.85 3.84 34.54
N ALA A 323 56.91 3.62 33.61
CA ALA A 323 55.50 3.37 33.95
C ALA A 323 55.36 2.09 34.80
N LYS A 324 56.11 1.03 34.50
CA LYS A 324 56.12 -0.21 35.30
C LYS A 324 56.69 0.02 36.72
N GLU A 325 57.76 0.77 36.86
CA GLU A 325 58.33 1.10 38.16
C GLU A 325 57.35 1.94 38.99
N MET A 326 56.75 2.97 38.38
CA MET A 326 55.72 3.78 39.05
C MET A 326 54.44 3.02 39.42
N LEU A 327 54.05 2.01 38.62
CA LEU A 327 52.97 1.12 38.97
C LEU A 327 53.34 0.24 40.19
N ALA A 328 54.58 -0.27 40.25
CA ALA A 328 55.06 -1.05 41.38
C ALA A 328 55.10 -0.25 42.68
N ASP A 329 55.38 1.07 42.55
CA ASP A 329 55.37 2.03 43.68
C ASP A 329 53.94 2.48 44.05
N GLY A 330 52.90 1.92 43.40
CA GLY A 330 51.49 2.18 43.74
C GLY A 330 50.96 3.53 43.26
N MET A 331 51.61 4.20 42.29
CA MET A 331 51.11 5.47 41.77
C MET A 331 49.82 5.29 40.97
N PRO A 332 48.89 6.26 41.06
CA PRO A 332 47.68 6.26 40.27
C PRO A 332 47.96 6.40 38.76
N VAL A 333 47.21 5.67 37.93
CA VAL A 333 47.36 5.61 36.47
C VAL A 333 47.35 7.02 35.82
N ASP A 334 46.49 7.90 36.27
CA ASP A 334 46.41 9.31 35.78
C ASP A 334 47.70 10.09 36.00
N LYS A 335 48.39 9.84 37.09
CA LYS A 335 49.70 10.47 37.36
C LYS A 335 50.78 9.85 36.48
N ILE A 336 50.79 8.53 36.33
CA ILE A 336 51.75 7.81 35.48
C ILE A 336 51.62 8.29 34.04
N SER A 337 50.39 8.37 33.53
CA SER A 337 50.09 8.87 32.16
C SER A 337 50.67 10.28 31.95
N ARG A 338 50.55 11.16 32.92
CA ARG A 338 51.06 12.54 32.84
C ARG A 338 52.60 12.61 32.80
N TYR A 339 53.29 11.68 33.44
CA TYR A 339 54.77 11.68 33.49
C TYR A 339 55.42 10.89 32.37
N THR A 340 54.73 9.88 31.82
CA THR A 340 55.26 8.96 30.80
C THR A 340 54.70 9.21 29.42
N GLU A 341 53.70 10.08 29.30
CA GLU A 341 52.92 10.34 28.05
C GLU A 341 52.27 9.10 27.46
N LEU A 342 52.20 7.98 28.19
CA LEU A 342 51.49 6.77 27.81
C LEU A 342 50.01 6.91 28.10
N THR A 343 49.18 6.28 27.27
CA THR A 343 47.74 6.27 27.50
C THR A 343 47.36 5.43 28.72
N PRO A 344 46.27 5.73 29.42
CA PRO A 344 45.82 4.96 30.57
C PRO A 344 45.68 3.47 30.27
N GLU A 345 45.18 3.13 29.05
CA GLU A 345 45.00 1.74 28.59
C GLU A 345 46.36 1.02 28.44
N ALA A 346 47.35 1.71 27.88
CA ALA A 346 48.70 1.18 27.76
C ALA A 346 49.36 0.93 29.12
N ILE A 347 49.08 1.80 30.10
CA ILE A 347 49.56 1.65 31.47
C ILE A 347 48.84 0.50 32.19
N GLU A 348 47.51 0.37 31.99
CA GLU A 348 46.75 -0.76 32.56
C GLU A 348 47.21 -2.10 31.99
N ALA A 349 47.55 -2.17 30.71
CA ALA A 349 48.11 -3.38 30.07
C ALA A 349 49.50 -3.77 30.65
N LEU A 350 50.22 -2.87 31.31
CA LEU A 350 51.49 -3.19 31.96
C LEU A 350 51.33 -3.82 33.36
N LYS A 351 50.09 -3.87 33.89
CA LYS A 351 49.76 -4.57 35.16
C LYS A 351 49.63 -6.08 35.02
N ALA A 352 49.38 -6.57 33.77
CA ALA A 352 49.29 -7.98 33.46
C ALA A 352 50.68 -8.56 33.20
#